data_85cefefdd820af3fd6551b22e4b8a650
#
_entry.id   85cefefdd820af3fd6551b22e4b8a650
#
_cell.length_a   1.000
_cell.length_b   1.000
_cell.length_c   1.000
_cell.angle_alpha   90.00
_cell.angle_beta   90.00
_cell.angle_gamma   90.00
#
_symmetry.space_group_name_H-M   'P 1'
#
loop_
_entity.id
_entity.type
_entity.pdbx_description
1 polymer ?
#
loop_
_entity_poly.entity_id
_entity_poly.type
_entity_poly.pdbx_seq_one_letter_code
_entity_poly.pdbx_strand_id
1 'polypeptide(L)'
;MAPYAPATYTEEGNQDAFLTDWANLKDTHDFFPMLRNHNVHRYHAVELAEGKFSYRIKVESVEAMLELASKEKLPIMVFAGNRGNLQIHQDKVRTIRMLERGHNGKEKWLNVLDPDFNMHLRIDMVTDVWVVVKPTEDGDVTALECYDANRELVVQFFGLRKPGQNELTDWRSLVADLPRL
;
A
#
# COMPACT_ATOMS: atom_id res chain seq x y z
N MET A 1 24.65 2.32 -4.68
CA MET A 1 23.96 1.16 -4.11
C MET A 1 23.67 0.20 -5.24
N ALA A 2 24.00 -1.08 -5.11
CA ALA A 2 23.63 -2.06 -6.13
C ALA A 2 22.09 -2.15 -6.18
N PRO A 3 21.47 -2.20 -7.38
CA PRO A 3 20.06 -2.40 -7.50
C PRO A 3 19.67 -3.72 -6.82
N TYR A 4 18.57 -3.73 -6.12
CA TYR A 4 18.04 -4.91 -5.47
C TYR A 4 17.70 -5.95 -6.55
N ALA A 5 18.41 -7.08 -6.57
CA ALA A 5 18.03 -8.17 -7.45
C ALA A 5 16.77 -8.82 -6.89
N PRO A 6 15.67 -8.88 -7.66
CA PRO A 6 14.46 -9.58 -7.20
C PRO A 6 14.78 -11.05 -6.98
N ALA A 7 14.42 -11.59 -5.83
CA ALA A 7 14.46 -13.02 -5.60
C ALA A 7 13.51 -13.68 -6.62
N THR A 8 14.05 -14.50 -7.50
CA THR A 8 13.27 -15.27 -8.46
C THR A 8 12.68 -16.48 -7.74
N TYR A 9 11.38 -16.50 -7.58
CA TYR A 9 10.65 -17.65 -7.07
C TYR A 9 10.35 -18.58 -8.24
N THR A 10 10.84 -19.82 -8.20
CA THR A 10 10.84 -20.69 -9.38
C THR A 10 10.09 -22.00 -9.24
N GLU A 11 9.42 -22.28 -8.09
CA GLU A 11 8.78 -23.57 -7.88
C GLU A 11 7.29 -23.43 -7.45
N GLU A 12 6.37 -24.00 -8.22
CA GLU A 12 4.92 -23.99 -7.96
C GLU A 12 4.54 -24.53 -6.57
N GLY A 13 5.21 -25.58 -6.08
CA GLY A 13 4.96 -26.15 -4.75
C GLY A 13 5.26 -25.20 -3.59
N ASN A 14 6.14 -24.25 -3.79
CA ASN A 14 6.48 -23.25 -2.79
C ASN A 14 5.45 -22.11 -2.76
N GLN A 15 4.75 -21.84 -3.87
CA GLN A 15 3.70 -20.81 -3.92
C GLN A 15 2.51 -21.20 -3.03
N ASP A 16 2.07 -22.45 -3.08
CA ASP A 16 0.96 -22.91 -2.23
C ASP A 16 1.29 -22.83 -0.74
N ALA A 17 2.51 -23.22 -0.35
CA ALA A 17 2.99 -23.07 1.02
C ALA A 17 3.04 -21.59 1.44
N PHE A 18 3.55 -20.72 0.58
CA PHE A 18 3.59 -19.28 0.80
C PHE A 18 2.20 -18.68 0.99
N LEU A 19 1.24 -19.01 0.12
CA LEU A 19 -0.14 -18.54 0.22
C LEU A 19 -0.87 -19.11 1.44
N THR A 20 -0.51 -20.32 1.87
CA THR A 20 -1.02 -20.93 3.08
C THR A 20 -0.53 -20.17 4.32
N ASP A 21 0.77 -19.85 4.38
CA ASP A 21 1.33 -19.06 5.48
C ASP A 21 0.75 -17.65 5.51
N TRP A 22 0.52 -17.04 4.33
CA TRP A 22 -0.16 -15.74 4.25
C TRP A 22 -1.58 -15.80 4.83
N ALA A 23 -2.35 -16.85 4.49
CA ALA A 23 -3.70 -17.05 5.03
C ALA A 23 -3.71 -17.25 6.56
N ASN A 24 -2.61 -17.70 7.14
CA ASN A 24 -2.47 -18.00 8.58
C ASN A 24 -1.73 -16.89 9.35
N LEU A 25 -1.50 -15.73 8.75
CA LEU A 25 -0.93 -14.58 9.47
C LEU A 25 -1.80 -14.22 10.67
N LYS A 26 -1.17 -13.94 11.79
CA LYS A 26 -1.84 -13.53 13.03
C LYS A 26 -1.73 -12.04 13.30
N ASP A 27 -0.62 -11.45 12.84
CA ASP A 27 -0.33 -10.01 12.94
C ASP A 27 0.33 -9.51 11.67
N THR A 28 0.13 -8.23 11.36
CA THR A 28 0.76 -7.58 10.21
C THR A 28 2.29 -7.56 10.28
N HIS A 29 2.86 -7.61 11.50
CA HIS A 29 4.32 -7.69 11.71
C HIS A 29 4.90 -9.05 11.31
N ASP A 30 4.09 -10.12 11.27
CA ASP A 30 4.52 -11.45 10.82
C ASP A 30 4.77 -11.51 9.32
N PHE A 31 4.29 -10.51 8.56
CA PHE A 31 4.41 -10.49 7.12
C PHE A 31 5.88 -10.46 6.64
N PHE A 32 6.73 -9.62 7.22
CA PHE A 32 8.14 -9.57 6.86
C PHE A 32 8.93 -10.84 7.24
N PRO A 33 8.76 -11.42 8.44
CA PRO A 33 9.29 -12.76 8.74
C PRO A 33 8.87 -13.81 7.71
N MET A 34 7.59 -13.85 7.32
CA MET A 34 7.08 -14.76 6.30
C MET A 34 7.78 -14.57 4.95
N LEU A 35 7.92 -13.34 4.46
CA LEU A 35 8.64 -13.05 3.21
C LEU A 35 10.09 -13.57 3.25
N ARG A 36 10.78 -13.38 4.39
CA ARG A 36 12.17 -13.87 4.57
C ARG A 36 12.24 -15.39 4.58
N ASN A 37 11.32 -16.05 5.29
CA ASN A 37 11.28 -17.52 5.38
C ASN A 37 11.07 -18.17 4.01
N HIS A 38 10.27 -17.54 3.15
CA HIS A 38 10.03 -18.00 1.79
C HIS A 38 11.01 -17.43 0.77
N ASN A 39 11.95 -16.56 1.19
CA ASN A 39 12.90 -15.86 0.30
C ASN A 39 12.20 -15.11 -0.86
N VAL A 40 11.06 -14.47 -0.57
CA VAL A 40 10.25 -13.74 -1.54
C VAL A 40 10.39 -12.24 -1.34
N HIS A 41 10.64 -11.50 -2.43
CA HIS A 41 10.59 -10.04 -2.40
C HIS A 41 9.15 -9.54 -2.27
N ARG A 42 8.93 -8.42 -1.57
CA ARG A 42 7.59 -7.89 -1.30
C ARG A 42 6.74 -7.70 -2.56
N TYR A 43 7.29 -7.08 -3.59
CA TYR A 43 6.54 -6.88 -4.83
C TYR A 43 6.13 -8.21 -5.47
N HIS A 44 7.05 -9.18 -5.54
CA HIS A 44 6.76 -10.50 -6.06
C HIS A 44 5.73 -11.25 -5.20
N ALA A 45 5.73 -11.03 -3.88
CA ALA A 45 4.72 -11.59 -2.99
C ALA A 45 3.31 -11.12 -3.35
N VAL A 46 3.12 -9.83 -3.66
CA VAL A 46 1.80 -9.33 -4.06
C VAL A 46 1.39 -9.85 -5.44
N GLU A 47 2.34 -10.06 -6.36
CA GLU A 47 2.06 -10.73 -7.65
C GLU A 47 1.61 -12.18 -7.43
N LEU A 48 2.30 -12.96 -6.59
CA LEU A 48 1.95 -14.34 -6.26
C LEU A 48 0.58 -14.47 -5.59
N ALA A 49 0.17 -13.45 -4.84
CA ALA A 49 -1.08 -13.43 -4.09
C ALA A 49 -2.26 -12.86 -4.89
N GLU A 50 -2.05 -12.47 -6.16
CA GLU A 50 -3.09 -11.87 -7.00
C GLU A 50 -4.32 -12.78 -7.12
N GLY A 51 -5.50 -12.19 -6.94
CA GLY A 51 -6.78 -12.89 -6.93
C GLY A 51 -7.14 -13.58 -5.61
N LYS A 52 -6.20 -13.69 -4.63
CA LYS A 52 -6.47 -14.21 -3.28
C LYS A 52 -6.35 -13.12 -2.22
N PHE A 53 -5.18 -12.54 -2.07
CA PHE A 53 -4.85 -11.55 -1.04
C PHE A 53 -4.44 -10.20 -1.61
N SER A 54 -4.38 -10.08 -2.94
CA SER A 54 -4.04 -8.84 -3.61
C SER A 54 -4.77 -8.69 -4.93
N TYR A 55 -4.89 -7.47 -5.39
CA TYR A 55 -5.33 -7.13 -6.74
C TYR A 55 -4.83 -5.74 -7.14
N ARG A 56 -4.69 -5.52 -8.44
CA ARG A 56 -4.24 -4.23 -8.98
C ARG A 56 -5.38 -3.24 -9.11
N ILE A 57 -5.06 -1.99 -8.87
CA ILE A 57 -5.94 -0.86 -9.14
C ILE A 57 -5.20 0.18 -9.99
N LYS A 58 -5.93 1.09 -10.60
CA LYS A 58 -5.34 2.17 -11.38
C LYS A 58 -4.56 3.14 -10.49
N VAL A 59 -3.49 3.74 -11.02
CA VAL A 59 -2.67 4.71 -10.26
C VAL A 59 -3.51 5.93 -9.84
N GLU A 60 -4.45 6.35 -10.67
CA GLU A 60 -5.38 7.45 -10.38
C GLU A 60 -6.28 7.17 -9.16
N SER A 61 -6.43 5.91 -8.78
CA SER A 61 -7.18 5.51 -7.59
C SER A 61 -6.55 6.02 -6.29
N VAL A 62 -5.26 6.35 -6.28
CA VAL A 62 -4.60 6.93 -5.09
C VAL A 62 -5.13 8.33 -4.79
N GLU A 63 -5.28 9.18 -5.81
CA GLU A 63 -5.90 10.50 -5.65
C GLU A 63 -7.37 10.35 -5.22
N ALA A 64 -8.14 9.51 -5.92
CA ALA A 64 -9.55 9.27 -5.61
C ALA A 64 -9.73 8.77 -4.16
N MET A 65 -8.87 7.87 -3.69
CA MET A 65 -8.89 7.37 -2.30
C MET A 65 -8.67 8.50 -1.30
N LEU A 66 -7.66 9.36 -1.53
CA LEU A 66 -7.37 10.49 -0.62
C LEU A 66 -8.51 11.52 -0.61
N GLU A 67 -9.10 11.82 -1.77
CA GLU A 67 -10.23 12.73 -1.89
C GLU A 67 -11.48 12.18 -1.18
N LEU A 68 -11.78 10.90 -1.36
CA LEU A 68 -12.90 10.24 -0.68
C LEU A 68 -12.68 10.20 0.83
N ALA A 69 -11.49 9.82 1.29
CA ALA A 69 -11.14 9.81 2.72
C ALA A 69 -11.28 11.21 3.33
N SER A 70 -10.86 12.26 2.61
CA SER A 70 -11.02 13.66 3.02
C SER A 70 -12.49 14.06 3.10
N LYS A 71 -13.28 13.78 2.06
CA LYS A 71 -14.70 14.11 1.95
C LYS A 71 -15.53 13.46 3.07
N GLU A 72 -15.27 12.18 3.32
CA GLU A 72 -15.97 11.39 4.33
C GLU A 72 -15.39 11.55 5.73
N LYS A 73 -14.31 12.34 5.85
CA LYS A 73 -13.60 12.55 7.12
C LYS A 73 -13.11 11.22 7.73
N LEU A 74 -12.81 10.26 6.88
CA LEU A 74 -12.32 8.95 7.27
C LEU A 74 -10.86 9.05 7.71
N PRO A 75 -10.51 8.67 8.95
CA PRO A 75 -9.13 8.68 9.38
C PRO A 75 -8.35 7.53 8.73
N ILE A 76 -7.15 7.84 8.25
CA ILE A 76 -6.25 6.89 7.61
C ILE A 76 -4.88 6.88 8.27
N MET A 77 -4.09 5.85 7.97
CA MET A 77 -2.66 5.81 8.26
C MET A 77 -1.89 5.89 6.94
N VAL A 78 -0.84 6.70 6.92
CA VAL A 78 0.07 6.84 5.79
C VAL A 78 1.47 6.46 6.24
N PHE A 79 2.06 5.48 5.57
CA PHE A 79 3.40 4.98 5.85
C PHE A 79 4.28 5.28 4.64
N ALA A 80 5.22 6.20 4.80
CA ALA A 80 6.19 6.53 3.77
C ALA A 80 7.60 6.37 4.32
N GLY A 81 8.46 5.65 3.61
CA GLY A 81 9.78 5.39 4.12
C GLY A 81 10.72 4.69 3.16
N ASN A 82 11.88 4.38 3.69
CA ASN A 82 12.92 3.61 3.03
C ASN A 82 13.61 2.69 4.05
N ARG A 83 14.72 2.06 3.67
CA ARG A 83 15.45 1.14 4.55
C ARG A 83 15.96 1.75 5.86
N GLY A 84 16.08 3.06 5.95
CA GLY A 84 16.65 3.76 7.11
C GLY A 84 15.67 4.62 7.86
N ASN A 85 14.45 4.84 7.33
CA ASN A 85 13.46 5.72 7.93
C ASN A 85 12.04 5.30 7.57
N LEU A 86 11.12 5.44 8.52
CA LEU A 86 9.69 5.27 8.32
C LEU A 86 8.96 6.45 8.96
N GLN A 87 8.24 7.20 8.14
CA GLN A 87 7.37 8.29 8.57
C GLN A 87 5.93 7.77 8.61
N ILE A 88 5.23 8.02 9.71
CA ILE A 88 3.85 7.56 9.91
C ILE A 88 2.96 8.76 10.23
N HIS A 89 1.88 8.91 9.48
CA HIS A 89 0.75 9.78 9.80
C HIS A 89 -0.46 8.93 10.20
N GLN A 90 -1.21 9.38 11.21
CA GLN A 90 -2.40 8.68 11.71
C GLN A 90 -3.48 9.71 12.07
N ASP A 91 -4.26 10.13 11.12
CA ASP A 91 -5.45 10.99 11.32
C ASP A 91 -6.19 11.15 9.97
N LYS A 92 -7.17 12.06 9.97
CA LYS A 92 -7.88 12.51 8.78
C LYS A 92 -6.94 13.33 7.89
N VAL A 93 -7.14 13.20 6.59
CA VAL A 93 -6.57 14.11 5.58
C VAL A 93 -7.65 15.08 5.12
N ARG A 94 -7.28 16.32 4.75
CA ARG A 94 -8.25 17.39 4.48
C ARG A 94 -8.01 18.08 3.16
N THR A 95 -6.77 18.48 2.90
CA THR A 95 -6.41 19.31 1.74
C THR A 95 -5.62 18.51 0.73
N ILE A 96 -6.31 17.95 -0.25
CA ILE A 96 -5.70 17.16 -1.32
C ILE A 96 -5.53 18.07 -2.54
N ARG A 97 -4.34 18.08 -3.15
CA ARG A 97 -4.03 18.89 -4.34
C ARG A 97 -3.11 18.15 -5.29
N MET A 98 -3.55 18.04 -6.54
CA MET A 98 -2.69 17.68 -7.65
C MET A 98 -1.99 18.94 -8.18
N LEU A 99 -0.66 18.90 -8.27
CA LEU A 99 0.15 19.98 -8.84
C LEU A 99 1.00 19.43 -9.98
N GLU A 100 0.95 20.12 -11.12
CA GLU A 100 1.81 19.82 -12.25
C GLU A 100 3.02 20.77 -12.22
N ARG A 101 4.22 20.21 -12.32
CA ARG A 101 5.51 20.94 -12.30
C ARG A 101 6.44 20.42 -13.40
N GLY A 102 7.63 21.02 -13.47
CA GLY A 102 8.66 20.65 -14.43
C GLY A 102 8.39 21.18 -15.83
N HIS A 103 9.28 20.83 -16.75
CA HIS A 103 9.15 21.26 -18.14
C HIS A 103 7.95 20.59 -18.82
N ASN A 104 6.99 21.37 -19.29
CA ASN A 104 5.72 20.93 -19.89
C ASN A 104 4.77 20.16 -18.94
N GLY A 105 4.78 20.43 -17.64
CA GLY A 105 3.86 19.80 -16.68
C GLY A 105 4.06 18.28 -16.50
N LYS A 106 5.24 17.76 -16.85
CA LYS A 106 5.50 16.31 -16.80
C LYS A 106 5.57 15.73 -15.39
N GLU A 107 5.89 16.56 -14.42
CA GLU A 107 5.96 16.13 -13.02
C GLU A 107 4.59 16.30 -12.37
N LYS A 108 4.00 15.21 -11.94
CA LYS A 108 2.72 15.24 -11.22
C LYS A 108 2.94 14.96 -9.73
N TRP A 109 2.56 15.92 -8.92
CA TRP A 109 2.69 15.87 -7.48
C TRP A 109 1.31 15.80 -6.84
N LEU A 110 0.98 14.65 -6.26
CA LEU A 110 -0.20 14.48 -5.41
C LEU A 110 0.19 14.88 -3.99
N ASN A 111 -0.49 15.89 -3.46
CA ASN A 111 -0.12 16.50 -2.19
C ASN A 111 -1.25 16.38 -1.16
N VAL A 112 -0.88 16.13 0.07
CA VAL A 112 -1.66 16.46 1.26
C VAL A 112 -1.02 17.68 1.90
N LEU A 113 -1.79 18.77 2.07
CA LEU A 113 -1.29 20.06 2.54
C LEU A 113 -2.06 20.50 3.79
N ASP A 114 -2.08 19.66 4.79
CA ASP A 114 -2.71 19.96 6.07
C ASP A 114 -1.73 20.66 7.03
N PRO A 115 -2.21 21.45 8.00
CA PRO A 115 -1.35 22.13 8.96
C PRO A 115 -0.49 21.18 9.80
N ASP A 116 -0.99 19.98 10.06
CA ASP A 116 -0.42 18.93 10.88
C ASP A 116 0.19 17.77 10.08
N PHE A 117 -0.04 17.73 8.76
CA PHE A 117 0.52 16.71 7.89
C PHE A 117 0.77 17.20 6.47
N ASN A 118 2.01 17.10 6.01
CA ASN A 118 2.38 17.38 4.64
C ASN A 118 2.97 16.13 3.98
N MET A 119 2.42 15.77 2.82
CA MET A 119 2.94 14.73 1.94
C MET A 119 3.04 15.27 0.51
N HIS A 120 4.15 14.99 -0.16
CA HIS A 120 4.38 15.36 -1.56
C HIS A 120 4.77 14.10 -2.34
N LEU A 121 3.78 13.44 -2.92
CA LEU A 121 3.97 12.20 -3.67
C LEU A 121 4.16 12.50 -5.16
N ARG A 122 5.28 12.11 -5.74
CA ARG A 122 5.50 12.06 -7.19
C ARG A 122 4.67 10.92 -7.78
N ILE A 123 3.39 11.20 -8.05
CA ILE A 123 2.47 10.16 -8.54
C ILE A 123 2.84 9.67 -9.95
N ASP A 124 3.49 10.48 -10.74
CA ASP A 124 4.06 10.11 -12.04
C ASP A 124 5.23 9.11 -11.95
N MET A 125 5.81 8.92 -10.76
CA MET A 125 6.84 7.89 -10.51
C MET A 125 6.24 6.58 -9.97
N VAL A 126 4.96 6.56 -9.63
CA VAL A 126 4.25 5.34 -9.24
C VAL A 126 3.80 4.60 -10.50
N THR A 127 4.23 3.37 -10.64
CA THR A 127 3.89 2.53 -11.81
C THR A 127 2.81 1.51 -11.50
N ASP A 128 2.78 1.02 -10.27
CA ASP A 128 1.84 -0.01 -9.83
C ASP A 128 1.21 0.34 -8.49
N VAL A 129 -0.08 0.10 -8.38
CA VAL A 129 -0.82 0.21 -7.11
C VAL A 129 -1.55 -1.09 -6.86
N TRP A 130 -1.29 -1.65 -5.69
CA TRP A 130 -1.89 -2.89 -5.25
C TRP A 130 -2.76 -2.67 -4.02
N VAL A 131 -3.93 -3.26 -4.02
CA VAL A 131 -4.67 -3.52 -2.79
C VAL A 131 -4.16 -4.84 -2.23
N VAL A 132 -3.75 -4.83 -0.96
CA VAL A 132 -3.15 -5.98 -0.29
C VAL A 132 -3.90 -6.26 1.00
N VAL A 133 -4.41 -7.47 1.15
CA VAL A 133 -5.16 -7.91 2.34
C VAL A 133 -4.29 -8.85 3.15
N LYS A 134 -4.13 -8.56 4.43
CA LYS A 134 -3.44 -9.42 5.40
C LYS A 134 -4.44 -9.87 6.44
N PRO A 135 -4.80 -11.16 6.47
CA PRO A 135 -5.59 -11.72 7.56
C PRO A 135 -4.83 -11.57 8.88
N THR A 136 -5.52 -11.25 9.95
CA THR A 136 -4.94 -11.20 11.31
C THR A 136 -5.95 -11.73 12.32
N GLU A 137 -5.51 -11.95 13.57
CA GLU A 137 -6.42 -12.34 14.66
C GLU A 137 -7.50 -11.28 14.93
N ASP A 138 -7.19 -10.01 14.65
CA ASP A 138 -8.12 -8.87 14.77
C ASP A 138 -8.94 -8.61 13.48
N GLY A 139 -8.98 -9.57 12.55
CA GLY A 139 -9.61 -9.42 11.23
C GLY A 139 -8.62 -8.99 10.14
N ASP A 140 -9.16 -8.80 8.95
CA ASP A 140 -8.35 -8.42 7.79
C ASP A 140 -7.84 -6.99 7.90
N VAL A 141 -6.61 -6.78 7.43
CA VAL A 141 -5.99 -5.45 7.29
C VAL A 141 -5.75 -5.19 5.81
N THR A 142 -6.44 -4.19 5.30
CA THR A 142 -6.41 -3.79 3.88
C THR A 142 -5.50 -2.58 3.70
N ALA A 143 -4.53 -2.71 2.78
CA ALA A 143 -3.60 -1.64 2.43
C ALA A 143 -3.68 -1.32 0.94
N LEU A 144 -3.45 -0.04 0.57
CA LEU A 144 -2.99 0.35 -0.74
C LEU A 144 -1.48 0.46 -0.70
N GLU A 145 -0.80 -0.23 -1.59
CA GLU A 145 0.67 -0.23 -1.71
C GLU A 145 1.06 0.35 -3.07
N CYS A 146 1.80 1.46 -3.06
CA CYS A 146 2.27 2.13 -4.27
C CYS A 146 3.73 1.76 -4.54
N TYR A 147 4.03 1.33 -5.75
CA TYR A 147 5.35 0.91 -6.17
C TYR A 147 5.88 1.73 -7.35
N ASP A 148 7.18 1.93 -7.39
CA ASP A 148 7.88 2.58 -8.50
C ASP A 148 8.29 1.59 -9.61
N ALA A 149 8.90 2.10 -10.68
CA ALA A 149 9.40 1.31 -11.81
C ALA A 149 10.49 0.27 -11.42
N ASN A 150 11.12 0.43 -10.25
CA ASN A 150 12.08 -0.55 -9.71
C ASN A 150 11.42 -1.59 -8.81
N ARG A 151 10.08 -1.57 -8.70
CA ARG A 151 9.32 -2.43 -7.78
C ARG A 151 9.61 -2.16 -6.30
N GLU A 152 10.08 -0.96 -5.98
CA GLU A 152 10.28 -0.53 -4.62
C GLU A 152 9.03 0.14 -4.07
N LEU A 153 8.71 -0.16 -2.83
CA LEU A 153 7.56 0.42 -2.14
C LEU A 153 7.80 1.90 -1.84
N VAL A 154 6.94 2.76 -2.35
CA VAL A 154 7.01 4.23 -2.19
C VAL A 154 6.21 4.68 -0.97
N VAL A 155 4.95 4.26 -0.88
CA VAL A 155 4.03 4.64 0.18
C VAL A 155 2.95 3.59 0.35
N GLN A 156 2.42 3.48 1.57
CA GLN A 156 1.28 2.64 1.91
C GLN A 156 0.20 3.47 2.60
N PHE A 157 -1.05 3.12 2.32
CA PHE A 157 -2.22 3.70 2.96
C PHE A 157 -3.06 2.59 3.60
N PHE A 158 -3.56 2.86 4.80
CA PHE A 158 -4.42 1.98 5.57
C PHE A 158 -5.58 2.78 6.18
N GLY A 159 -6.69 2.12 6.50
CA GLY A 159 -7.65 2.68 7.44
C GLY A 159 -7.04 2.79 8.84
N LEU A 160 -7.41 3.83 9.57
CA LEU A 160 -6.96 3.95 10.97
C LEU A 160 -7.47 2.75 11.77
N ARG A 161 -6.56 2.08 12.47
CA ARG A 161 -6.89 1.01 13.40
C ARG A 161 -6.03 1.10 14.67
N LYS A 162 -6.54 0.50 15.73
CA LYS A 162 -5.80 0.29 16.97
C LYS A 162 -5.58 -1.20 17.17
N PRO A 163 -4.49 -1.62 17.83
CA PRO A 163 -4.30 -3.02 18.22
C PRO A 163 -5.54 -3.58 18.94
N GLY A 164 -5.92 -4.82 18.62
CA GLY A 164 -7.11 -5.47 19.19
C GLY A 164 -8.44 -5.01 18.58
N GLN A 165 -8.42 -4.26 17.49
CA GLN A 165 -9.62 -3.79 16.80
C GLN A 165 -9.57 -4.11 15.30
N ASN A 166 -10.71 -4.47 14.74
CA ASN A 166 -10.87 -4.60 13.30
C ASN A 166 -10.62 -3.27 12.60
N GLU A 167 -10.18 -3.33 11.35
CA GLU A 167 -10.14 -2.12 10.51
C GLU A 167 -11.55 -1.56 10.30
N LEU A 168 -11.63 -0.26 10.03
CA LEU A 168 -12.89 0.43 9.80
C LEU A 168 -13.60 -0.13 8.56
N THR A 169 -14.88 -0.48 8.70
CA THR A 169 -15.72 -0.96 7.58
C THR A 169 -15.76 0.06 6.44
N ASP A 170 -15.83 1.36 6.77
CA ASP A 170 -15.85 2.44 5.78
C ASP A 170 -14.58 2.48 4.94
N TRP A 171 -13.41 2.20 5.54
CA TRP A 171 -12.16 2.06 4.80
C TRP A 171 -12.21 0.90 3.80
N ARG A 172 -12.68 -0.25 4.25
CA ARG A 172 -12.80 -1.44 3.40
C ARG A 172 -13.77 -1.19 2.24
N SER A 173 -14.89 -0.54 2.49
CA SER A 173 -15.86 -0.16 1.47
C SER A 173 -15.28 0.82 0.47
N LEU A 174 -14.61 1.88 0.95
CA LEU A 174 -13.94 2.86 0.10
C LEU A 174 -12.95 2.18 -0.85
N VAL A 175 -12.10 1.29 -0.32
CA VAL A 175 -11.08 0.58 -1.13
C VAL A 175 -11.73 -0.36 -2.16
N ALA A 176 -12.82 -1.04 -1.78
CA ALA A 176 -13.52 -1.97 -2.67
C ALA A 176 -14.15 -1.27 -3.89
N ASP A 177 -14.54 0.00 -3.74
CA ASP A 177 -15.17 0.82 -4.79
C ASP A 177 -14.15 1.49 -5.73
N LEU A 178 -12.83 1.38 -5.46
CA LEU A 178 -11.81 1.97 -6.32
C LEU A 178 -11.72 1.23 -7.68
N PRO A 179 -11.45 1.97 -8.77
CA PRO A 179 -11.32 1.38 -10.10
C PRO A 179 -10.21 0.33 -10.17
N ARG A 180 -10.57 -0.90 -10.50
CA ARG A 180 -9.62 -2.00 -10.75
C ARG A 180 -8.99 -1.87 -12.14
N LEU A 181 -7.81 -2.46 -12.29
CA LEU A 181 -7.18 -2.71 -13.60
C LEU A 181 -7.82 -3.89 -14.30
#